data_c76b7ad76ad7276a8c3ad70ff7577674
#
_entry.id   c76b7ad76ad7276a8c3ad70ff7577674
#
_cell.length_a   1.000
_cell.length_b   1.000
_cell.length_c   1.000
_cell.angle_alpha   90.00
_cell.angle_beta   90.00
_cell.angle_gamma   90.00
#
_symmetry.space_group_name_H-M   'P 1'
#
loop_
_entity.id
_entity.type
_entity.pdbx_description
1 polymer ?
#
loop_
_entity_poly.entity_id
_entity_poly.type
_entity_poly.pdbx_seq_one_letter_code
_entity_poly.pdbx_strand_id
1 'polypeptide(L)'
;MPGRSLQQIARIAAETLPSYSYDNYYCIVHAGICSLTIRTAVGHPTSLRYPLIERENKVREILQTINELKITFRNRINICTIAPASLIKFFVTRHPTVPLPRGLDKEQDALIEDIFFINSIIKQLNSDWGNPNINLSGRLFSHSKKKLRKSRKRSHKRVTKLKECHLVDGIHFSDEIRDICFRLITNTAAAELIKLYTPPSPLTQESTTSDSQDDL
;
A
#
# COMPACT_ATOMS: atom_id res chain seq x y z
N MET A 1 14.25 -0.80 -6.88
CA MET A 1 14.78 -2.13 -6.46
C MET A 1 13.70 -3.19 -6.66
N PRO A 2 13.59 -3.77 -7.83
CA PRO A 2 12.52 -4.72 -8.14
C PRO A 2 12.72 -6.04 -7.36
N GLY A 3 11.59 -6.68 -6.98
CA GLY A 3 11.58 -8.01 -6.38
C GLY A 3 11.97 -8.12 -4.90
N ARG A 4 12.16 -7.02 -4.19
CA ARG A 4 12.50 -7.05 -2.76
C ARG A 4 11.27 -7.11 -1.86
N SER A 5 11.39 -7.83 -0.75
CA SER A 5 10.36 -7.84 0.29
C SER A 5 10.36 -6.51 1.06
N LEU A 6 9.27 -6.24 1.78
CA LEU A 6 9.16 -5.04 2.62
C LEU A 6 10.26 -5.01 3.70
N GLN A 7 10.57 -6.16 4.31
CA GLN A 7 11.63 -6.29 5.31
C GLN A 7 13.01 -5.94 4.73
N GLN A 8 13.30 -6.37 3.50
CA GLN A 8 14.55 -6.00 2.83
C GLN A 8 14.63 -4.50 2.55
N ILE A 9 13.51 -3.87 2.16
CA ILE A 9 13.44 -2.42 1.93
C ILE A 9 13.56 -1.68 3.25
N ALA A 10 12.93 -2.14 4.33
CA ALA A 10 13.05 -1.55 5.66
C ALA A 10 14.50 -1.55 6.15
N ARG A 11 15.22 -2.66 5.96
CA ARG A 11 16.66 -2.75 6.32
C ARG A 11 17.48 -1.74 5.52
N ILE A 12 17.28 -1.66 4.21
CA ILE A 12 18.00 -0.69 3.37
C ILE A 12 17.68 0.75 3.80
N ALA A 13 16.43 1.07 4.11
CA ALA A 13 16.06 2.38 4.62
C ALA A 13 16.79 2.69 5.93
N ALA A 14 16.83 1.74 6.86
CA ALA A 14 17.52 1.89 8.13
C ALA A 14 19.05 2.07 7.98
N GLU A 15 19.67 1.45 6.98
CA GLU A 15 21.09 1.57 6.69
C GLU A 15 21.44 2.87 5.93
N THR A 16 20.53 3.33 5.06
CA THR A 16 20.83 4.42 4.11
C THR A 16 20.36 5.79 4.62
N LEU A 17 19.14 5.88 5.17
CA LEU A 17 18.52 7.16 5.51
C LEU A 17 19.23 7.92 6.66
N PRO A 18 19.82 7.28 7.68
CA PRO A 18 20.58 7.99 8.71
C PRO A 18 21.81 8.75 8.21
N SER A 19 22.33 8.41 7.02
CA SER A 19 23.45 9.16 6.40
C SER A 19 23.05 10.54 5.86
N TYR A 20 21.73 10.79 5.73
CA TYR A 20 21.21 12.10 5.32
C TYR A 20 20.79 12.90 6.55
N SER A 21 21.00 14.23 6.53
CA SER A 21 20.50 15.07 7.61
C SER A 21 18.98 14.97 7.68
N TYR A 22 18.44 14.77 8.87
CA TYR A 22 17.01 14.48 9.11
C TYR A 22 16.03 15.50 8.51
N ASP A 23 16.49 16.70 8.24
CA ASP A 23 15.64 17.80 7.79
C ASP A 23 15.47 17.87 6.27
N ASN A 24 16.24 17.10 5.50
CA ASN A 24 16.39 17.30 4.07
C ASN A 24 15.89 16.15 3.19
N TYR A 25 15.12 15.19 3.71
CA TYR A 25 14.61 14.12 2.88
C TYR A 25 13.15 13.78 3.17
N TYR A 26 12.49 13.27 2.15
CA TYR A 26 11.19 12.62 2.25
C TYR A 26 11.24 11.30 1.47
N CYS A 27 10.96 10.20 2.14
CA CYS A 27 11.06 8.86 1.57
C CYS A 27 9.67 8.31 1.24
N ILE A 28 9.48 7.79 0.04
CA ILE A 28 8.26 7.08 -0.35
C ILE A 28 8.60 5.62 -0.58
N VAL A 29 7.94 4.73 0.17
CA VAL A 29 8.10 3.28 0.06
C VAL A 29 6.95 2.69 -0.76
N HIS A 30 7.29 2.09 -1.90
CA HIS A 30 6.39 1.27 -2.69
C HIS A 30 6.87 -0.18 -2.67
N ALA A 31 6.28 -0.98 -1.82
CA ALA A 31 6.65 -2.38 -1.60
C ALA A 31 5.47 -3.19 -1.04
N GLY A 32 5.67 -4.49 -0.85
CA GLY A 32 4.78 -5.36 -0.10
C GLY A 32 4.30 -6.58 -0.86
N ILE A 33 4.05 -6.50 -2.17
CA ILE A 33 3.58 -7.67 -2.92
C ILE A 33 4.58 -8.85 -2.86
N CYS A 34 5.88 -8.57 -2.91
CA CYS A 34 6.93 -9.59 -2.78
C CYS A 34 7.05 -10.16 -1.35
N SER A 35 6.43 -9.54 -0.36
CA SER A 35 6.31 -10.12 0.99
C SER A 35 5.15 -11.11 1.09
N LEU A 36 4.13 -10.93 0.25
CA LEU A 36 2.90 -11.74 0.24
C LEU A 36 2.96 -12.88 -0.78
N THR A 37 3.83 -12.79 -1.80
CA THR A 37 3.92 -13.78 -2.88
C THR A 37 5.29 -14.41 -2.93
N ILE A 38 5.34 -15.67 -3.35
CA ILE A 38 6.59 -16.40 -3.64
C ILE A 38 6.62 -16.77 -5.11
N ARG A 39 7.78 -16.59 -5.73
CA ARG A 39 8.08 -17.21 -6.99
C ARG A 39 8.57 -18.61 -6.68
N THR A 40 7.76 -19.61 -6.92
CA THR A 40 8.18 -20.99 -6.84
C THR A 40 9.19 -21.29 -7.94
N ALA A 41 10.07 -22.30 -7.75
CA ALA A 41 11.22 -22.60 -8.59
C ALA A 41 10.90 -22.62 -10.10
N VAL A 42 11.94 -22.52 -10.93
CA VAL A 42 11.85 -22.47 -12.40
C VAL A 42 10.81 -23.46 -12.93
N GLY A 43 9.75 -22.93 -13.60
CA GLY A 43 8.65 -23.74 -14.13
C GLY A 43 7.40 -23.82 -13.26
N HIS A 44 7.40 -23.29 -12.04
CA HIS A 44 6.23 -23.30 -11.15
C HIS A 44 5.55 -21.91 -11.04
N PRO A 45 4.23 -21.87 -10.80
CA PRO A 45 3.48 -20.64 -10.70
C PRO A 45 3.86 -19.84 -9.45
N THR A 46 3.67 -18.52 -9.53
CA THR A 46 3.63 -17.67 -8.34
C THR A 46 2.46 -18.11 -7.47
N SER A 47 2.72 -18.31 -6.20
CA SER A 47 1.74 -18.63 -5.17
C SER A 47 1.88 -17.69 -3.98
N LEU A 48 1.06 -17.88 -2.94
CA LEU A 48 1.30 -17.24 -1.66
C LEU A 48 2.67 -17.66 -1.10
N ARG A 49 3.36 -16.74 -0.43
CA ARG A 49 4.66 -16.99 0.17
C ARG A 49 4.61 -18.03 1.32
N TYR A 50 3.43 -18.27 1.84
CA TYR A 50 3.19 -19.07 3.04
C TYR A 50 1.92 -19.89 2.89
N PRO A 51 1.82 -21.02 3.58
CA PRO A 51 0.58 -21.77 3.65
C PRO A 51 -0.57 -20.93 4.24
N LEU A 52 -1.79 -21.19 3.80
CA LEU A 52 -2.97 -20.43 4.29
C LEU A 52 -3.11 -20.47 5.83
N ILE A 53 -2.66 -21.56 6.47
CA ILE A 53 -2.70 -21.68 7.94
C ILE A 53 -1.76 -20.70 8.66
N GLU A 54 -0.70 -20.24 8.01
CA GLU A 54 0.27 -19.28 8.57
C GLU A 54 -0.06 -17.83 8.21
N ARG A 55 -1.13 -17.62 7.45
CA ARG A 55 -1.50 -16.33 6.86
C ARG A 55 -1.52 -15.19 7.87
N GLU A 56 -2.18 -15.37 9.01
CA GLU A 56 -2.30 -14.33 10.03
C GLU A 56 -0.94 -13.92 10.60
N ASN A 57 -0.05 -14.87 10.84
CA ASN A 57 1.29 -14.58 11.34
C ASN A 57 2.10 -13.76 10.33
N LYS A 58 2.03 -14.11 9.04
CA LYS A 58 2.74 -13.37 7.98
C LYS A 58 2.20 -11.97 7.77
N VAL A 59 0.89 -11.79 7.82
CA VAL A 59 0.28 -10.46 7.79
C VAL A 59 0.75 -9.63 8.98
N ARG A 60 0.80 -10.22 10.18
CA ARG A 60 1.29 -9.56 11.40
C ARG A 60 2.76 -9.13 11.27
N GLU A 61 3.64 -9.98 10.74
CA GLU A 61 5.04 -9.64 10.47
C GLU A 61 5.19 -8.43 9.52
N ILE A 62 4.36 -8.36 8.47
CA ILE A 62 4.33 -7.24 7.54
C ILE A 62 3.88 -5.95 8.24
N LEU A 63 2.81 -6.02 9.03
CA LEU A 63 2.28 -4.89 9.77
C LEU A 63 3.29 -4.39 10.81
N GLN A 64 3.98 -5.30 11.50
CA GLN A 64 5.06 -4.94 12.41
C GLN A 64 6.17 -4.16 11.68
N THR A 65 6.64 -4.66 10.53
CA THR A 65 7.65 -3.96 9.72
C THR A 65 7.19 -2.56 9.29
N ILE A 66 5.93 -2.41 8.89
CA ILE A 66 5.34 -1.11 8.53
C ILE A 66 5.35 -0.16 9.73
N ASN A 67 4.94 -0.65 10.88
CA ASN A 67 4.90 0.14 12.12
C ASN A 67 6.31 0.56 12.57
N GLU A 68 7.27 -0.34 12.53
CA GLU A 68 8.69 -0.06 12.83
C GLU A 68 9.25 1.05 11.92
N LEU A 69 8.99 0.99 10.61
CA LEU A 69 9.37 2.05 9.68
C LEU A 69 8.75 3.39 10.06
N LYS A 70 7.47 3.40 10.43
CA LYS A 70 6.78 4.62 10.83
C LYS A 70 7.31 5.19 12.14
N ILE A 71 7.57 4.37 13.14
CA ILE A 71 8.14 4.79 14.43
C ILE A 71 9.56 5.37 14.21
N THR A 72 10.39 4.71 13.40
CA THR A 72 11.77 5.11 13.16
C THR A 72 11.88 6.42 12.38
N PHE A 73 11.10 6.55 11.30
CA PHE A 73 11.23 7.68 10.36
C PHE A 73 10.09 8.71 10.46
N ARG A 74 9.08 8.42 11.28
CA ARG A 74 7.94 9.31 11.56
C ARG A 74 7.26 9.82 10.28
N ASN A 75 7.04 11.14 10.17
CA ASN A 75 6.44 11.80 9.00
C ASN A 75 7.39 11.90 7.79
N ARG A 76 8.65 11.53 7.93
CA ARG A 76 9.64 11.52 6.82
C ARG A 76 9.51 10.31 5.90
N ILE A 77 8.72 9.30 6.29
CA ILE A 77 8.45 8.15 5.46
C ILE A 77 6.96 8.03 5.16
N ASN A 78 6.64 7.86 3.90
CA ASN A 78 5.29 7.57 3.43
C ASN A 78 5.27 6.18 2.80
N ILE A 79 4.31 5.37 3.18
CA ILE A 79 4.17 4.01 2.67
C ILE A 79 2.96 3.99 1.72
N CYS A 80 3.22 3.69 0.44
CA CYS A 80 2.15 3.49 -0.54
C CYS A 80 1.31 2.26 -0.19
N THR A 81 0.04 2.28 -0.54
CA THR A 81 -0.76 1.05 -0.49
C THR A 81 -0.16 -0.02 -1.39
N ILE A 82 -0.21 -1.27 -0.94
CA ILE A 82 0.24 -2.42 -1.73
C ILE A 82 -0.69 -2.57 -2.93
N ALA A 83 -0.11 -2.60 -4.11
CA ALA A 83 -0.86 -2.87 -5.32
C ALA A 83 -1.28 -4.34 -5.39
N PRO A 84 -2.51 -4.65 -5.81
CA PRO A 84 -2.96 -6.02 -5.95
C PRO A 84 -2.25 -6.71 -7.11
N ALA A 85 -2.19 -8.05 -7.02
CA ALA A 85 -1.72 -8.92 -8.09
C ALA A 85 -2.76 -10.00 -8.40
N SER A 86 -2.75 -10.50 -9.63
CA SER A 86 -3.53 -11.66 -10.04
C SER A 86 -2.59 -12.87 -10.20
N LEU A 87 -2.64 -13.78 -9.24
CA LEU A 87 -1.90 -15.05 -9.31
C LEU A 87 -2.40 -15.89 -10.49
N ILE A 88 -3.70 -15.86 -10.75
CA ILE A 88 -4.34 -16.61 -11.85
C ILE A 88 -3.84 -16.07 -13.19
N LYS A 89 -3.90 -14.74 -13.40
CA LYS A 89 -3.42 -14.14 -14.65
C LYS A 89 -1.92 -14.37 -14.83
N PHE A 90 -1.13 -14.22 -13.76
CA PHE A 90 0.31 -14.47 -13.81
C PHE A 90 0.61 -15.90 -14.24
N PHE A 91 -0.10 -16.88 -13.67
CA PHE A 91 0.04 -18.28 -14.05
C PHE A 91 -0.31 -18.50 -15.51
N VAL A 92 -1.51 -18.08 -15.95
CA VAL A 92 -1.99 -18.28 -17.33
C VAL A 92 -1.07 -17.62 -18.36
N THR A 93 -0.55 -16.43 -18.06
CA THR A 93 0.38 -15.74 -18.96
C THR A 93 1.70 -16.47 -19.12
N ARG A 94 2.19 -17.13 -18.06
CA ARG A 94 3.46 -17.85 -18.07
C ARG A 94 3.33 -19.30 -18.52
N HIS A 95 2.16 -19.89 -18.37
CA HIS A 95 1.89 -21.30 -18.63
C HIS A 95 0.55 -21.47 -19.38
N PRO A 96 0.44 -20.95 -20.62
CA PRO A 96 -0.85 -20.87 -21.33
C PRO A 96 -1.48 -22.24 -21.63
N THR A 97 -0.68 -23.30 -21.68
CA THR A 97 -1.14 -24.66 -21.98
C THR A 97 -1.31 -25.55 -20.74
N VAL A 98 -0.98 -25.02 -19.55
CA VAL A 98 -1.02 -25.81 -18.32
C VAL A 98 -2.34 -25.50 -17.57
N PRO A 99 -3.08 -26.52 -17.11
CA PRO A 99 -4.27 -26.33 -16.30
C PRO A 99 -3.95 -25.56 -15.01
N LEU A 100 -4.89 -24.75 -14.56
CA LEU A 100 -4.75 -24.02 -13.30
C LEU A 100 -4.53 -24.98 -12.12
N PRO A 101 -3.53 -24.70 -11.27
CA PRO A 101 -3.31 -25.47 -10.05
C PRO A 101 -4.56 -25.46 -9.15
N ARG A 102 -4.83 -26.61 -8.54
CA ARG A 102 -5.96 -26.75 -7.62
C ARG A 102 -5.77 -25.79 -6.42
N GLY A 103 -6.77 -24.97 -6.13
CA GLY A 103 -6.74 -24.05 -4.99
C GLY A 103 -6.10 -22.69 -5.25
N LEU A 104 -5.58 -22.41 -6.46
CA LEU A 104 -5.01 -21.10 -6.80
C LEU A 104 -6.05 -19.97 -6.72
N ASP A 105 -7.32 -20.28 -6.95
CA ASP A 105 -8.45 -19.38 -6.74
C ASP A 105 -8.59 -18.95 -5.27
N LYS A 106 -8.47 -19.91 -4.33
CA LYS A 106 -8.51 -19.62 -2.89
C LYS A 106 -7.30 -18.81 -2.44
N GLU A 107 -6.13 -19.09 -2.98
CA GLU A 107 -4.92 -18.30 -2.73
C GLU A 107 -5.07 -16.88 -3.27
N GLN A 108 -5.67 -16.71 -4.45
CA GLN A 108 -5.98 -15.40 -5.04
C GLN A 108 -6.92 -14.59 -4.16
N ASP A 109 -8.00 -15.20 -3.67
CA ASP A 109 -8.95 -14.55 -2.80
C ASP A 109 -8.29 -14.13 -1.47
N ALA A 110 -7.51 -15.03 -0.86
CA ALA A 110 -6.75 -14.76 0.35
C ALA A 110 -5.76 -13.60 0.16
N LEU A 111 -5.03 -13.57 -0.95
CA LEU A 111 -4.10 -12.48 -1.27
C LEU A 111 -4.81 -11.14 -1.37
N ILE A 112 -5.97 -11.10 -2.03
CA ILE A 112 -6.76 -9.87 -2.17
C ILE A 112 -7.27 -9.38 -0.81
N GLU A 113 -7.76 -10.28 0.05
CA GLU A 113 -8.19 -9.93 1.40
C GLU A 113 -7.05 -9.38 2.26
N ASP A 114 -5.86 -10.01 2.21
CA ASP A 114 -4.68 -9.54 2.93
C ASP A 114 -4.23 -8.16 2.47
N ILE A 115 -4.22 -7.93 1.16
CA ILE A 115 -3.88 -6.62 0.59
C ILE A 115 -4.88 -5.55 1.06
N PHE A 116 -6.18 -5.84 1.08
CA PHE A 116 -7.17 -4.89 1.59
C PHE A 116 -6.96 -4.58 3.06
N PHE A 117 -6.73 -5.61 3.88
CA PHE A 117 -6.51 -5.44 5.30
C PHE A 117 -5.25 -4.61 5.59
N ILE A 118 -4.10 -4.99 5.00
CA ILE A 118 -2.83 -4.27 5.17
C ILE A 118 -2.96 -2.83 4.67
N ASN A 119 -3.61 -2.61 3.52
CA ASN A 119 -3.82 -1.27 2.97
C ASN A 119 -4.70 -0.39 3.84
N SER A 120 -5.66 -0.96 4.59
CA SER A 120 -6.44 -0.20 5.55
C SER A 120 -5.58 0.32 6.70
N ILE A 121 -4.66 -0.50 7.19
CA ILE A 121 -3.70 -0.13 8.25
C ILE A 121 -2.66 0.88 7.73
N ILE A 122 -2.13 0.69 6.52
CA ILE A 122 -1.21 1.67 5.90
C ILE A 122 -1.86 3.06 5.83
N LYS A 123 -3.11 3.14 5.38
CA LYS A 123 -3.85 4.40 5.29
C LYS A 123 -4.04 5.05 6.65
N GLN A 124 -4.39 4.25 7.66
CA GLN A 124 -4.54 4.75 9.03
C GLN A 124 -3.20 5.29 9.55
N LEU A 125 -2.14 4.52 9.47
CA LEU A 125 -0.80 4.93 9.94
C LEU A 125 -0.29 6.18 9.20
N ASN A 126 -0.48 6.27 7.88
CA ASN A 126 -0.12 7.50 7.16
C ASN A 126 -0.91 8.71 7.71
N SER A 127 -2.22 8.57 7.91
CA SER A 127 -3.05 9.65 8.45
C SER A 127 -2.63 10.05 9.87
N ASP A 128 -2.34 9.09 10.74
CA ASP A 128 -1.91 9.32 12.12
C ASP A 128 -0.58 10.10 12.20
N TRP A 129 0.27 9.93 11.19
CA TRP A 129 1.55 10.64 11.07
C TRP A 129 1.49 11.88 10.17
N GLY A 130 0.29 12.30 9.75
CA GLY A 130 0.09 13.48 8.89
C GLY A 130 0.58 13.31 7.46
N ASN A 131 0.82 12.07 7.00
CA ASN A 131 1.27 11.78 5.65
C ASN A 131 0.07 11.62 4.69
N PRO A 132 0.18 12.06 3.44
CA PRO A 132 -0.86 11.83 2.45
C PRO A 132 -0.99 10.34 2.10
N ASN A 133 -2.20 9.89 1.79
CA ASN A 133 -2.47 8.51 1.39
C ASN A 133 -2.18 8.29 -0.10
N ILE A 134 -1.06 7.66 -0.44
CA ILE A 134 -0.72 7.28 -1.81
C ILE A 134 -1.42 5.94 -2.13
N ASN A 135 -2.62 6.04 -2.73
CA ASN A 135 -3.48 4.89 -2.98
C ASN A 135 -3.25 4.27 -4.37
N LEU A 136 -2.23 3.42 -4.50
CA LEU A 136 -1.92 2.72 -5.74
C LEU A 136 -2.94 1.62 -6.08
N SER A 137 -3.63 1.05 -5.08
CA SER A 137 -4.60 -0.02 -5.27
C SER A 137 -5.96 0.45 -5.79
N GLY A 138 -6.32 1.72 -5.56
CA GLY A 138 -7.68 2.22 -5.81
C GLY A 138 -8.15 2.13 -7.25
N ARG A 139 -7.24 2.26 -8.22
CA ARG A 139 -7.56 2.18 -9.66
C ARG A 139 -7.71 0.73 -10.15
N LEU A 140 -7.12 -0.21 -9.44
CA LEU A 140 -7.06 -1.61 -9.82
C LEU A 140 -8.28 -2.42 -9.38
N PHE A 141 -9.19 -1.81 -8.61
CA PHE A 141 -10.44 -2.47 -8.19
C PHE A 141 -11.67 -1.81 -8.80
N SER A 142 -12.64 -2.65 -9.16
CA SER A 142 -14.01 -2.22 -9.45
C SER A 142 -14.92 -2.64 -8.31
N HIS A 143 -15.88 -1.79 -7.99
CA HIS A 143 -16.90 -2.07 -6.98
C HIS A 143 -18.27 -2.14 -7.64
N SER A 144 -18.93 -3.26 -7.51
CA SER A 144 -20.32 -3.45 -7.98
C SER A 144 -21.23 -3.79 -6.80
N LYS A 145 -22.49 -3.32 -6.87
CA LYS A 145 -23.53 -3.71 -5.92
C LYS A 145 -24.29 -4.89 -6.52
N LYS A 146 -24.17 -6.09 -5.94
CA LYS A 146 -24.94 -7.26 -6.36
C LYS A 146 -26.25 -7.29 -5.58
N LYS A 147 -27.39 -7.21 -6.28
CA LYS A 147 -28.72 -7.41 -5.66
C LYS A 147 -28.85 -8.86 -5.20
N LEU A 148 -29.04 -9.07 -3.90
CA LEU A 148 -29.37 -10.40 -3.36
C LEU A 148 -30.85 -10.69 -3.60
N ARG A 149 -31.16 -11.71 -4.41
CA ARG A 149 -32.51 -12.05 -4.87
C ARG A 149 -33.45 -12.66 -3.82
N LYS A 150 -32.99 -12.95 -2.59
CA LYS A 150 -33.73 -13.81 -1.64
C LYS A 150 -34.13 -13.17 -0.31
N SER A 151 -34.25 -11.87 -0.17
CA SER A 151 -34.72 -11.28 1.10
C SER A 151 -35.67 -10.11 0.81
N ARG A 152 -36.81 -10.06 1.52
CA ARG A 152 -37.76 -8.90 1.52
C ARG A 152 -37.05 -7.59 1.99
N LYS A 153 -35.93 -7.68 2.66
CA LYS A 153 -35.03 -6.55 2.95
C LYS A 153 -33.98 -6.47 1.83
N ARG A 154 -33.99 -5.36 1.09
CA ARG A 154 -33.05 -5.06 0.00
C ARG A 154 -31.61 -4.98 0.55
N SER A 155 -30.98 -6.13 0.72
CA SER A 155 -29.57 -6.22 1.10
C SER A 155 -28.73 -6.19 -0.19
N HIS A 156 -27.76 -5.29 -0.25
CA HIS A 156 -26.82 -5.20 -1.36
C HIS A 156 -25.45 -5.63 -0.86
N LYS A 157 -24.93 -6.75 -1.36
CA LYS A 157 -23.53 -7.13 -1.10
C LYS A 157 -22.62 -6.36 -2.06
N ARG A 158 -21.71 -5.57 -1.52
CA ARG A 158 -20.66 -4.94 -2.31
C ARG A 158 -19.69 -6.03 -2.77
N VAL A 159 -19.52 -6.16 -4.08
CA VAL A 159 -18.55 -7.09 -4.67
C VAL A 159 -17.41 -6.26 -5.23
N THR A 160 -16.21 -6.51 -4.74
CA THR A 160 -14.98 -5.89 -5.22
C THR A 160 -14.28 -6.88 -6.13
N LYS A 161 -13.92 -6.45 -7.34
CA LYS A 161 -13.20 -7.27 -8.32
C LYS A 161 -11.93 -6.58 -8.75
N LEU A 162 -10.87 -7.35 -8.89
CA LEU A 162 -9.62 -6.91 -9.50
C LEU A 162 -9.83 -6.67 -11.00
N LYS A 163 -9.38 -5.53 -11.49
CA LYS A 163 -9.38 -5.18 -12.91
C LYS A 163 -8.10 -5.71 -13.56
N GLU A 164 -8.10 -6.97 -13.91
CA GLU A 164 -6.93 -7.65 -14.49
C GLU A 164 -6.46 -7.04 -15.82
N CYS A 165 -7.32 -6.31 -16.54
CA CYS A 165 -6.94 -5.57 -17.76
C CYS A 165 -5.85 -4.52 -17.51
N HIS A 166 -5.72 -4.01 -16.28
CA HIS A 166 -4.70 -3.06 -15.89
C HIS A 166 -3.37 -3.70 -15.46
N LEU A 167 -3.29 -5.01 -15.48
CA LEU A 167 -2.06 -5.77 -15.21
C LEU A 167 -1.62 -6.46 -16.50
N VAL A 168 -0.35 -6.32 -16.89
CA VAL A 168 0.17 -6.95 -18.12
C VAL A 168 0.19 -8.47 -17.98
N ASP A 169 0.84 -8.94 -16.93
CA ASP A 169 1.04 -10.37 -16.66
C ASP A 169 0.48 -10.82 -15.29
N GLY A 170 -0.43 -10.06 -14.72
CA GLY A 170 -0.99 -10.31 -13.40
C GLY A 170 -0.25 -9.64 -12.23
N ILE A 171 0.98 -9.16 -12.44
CA ILE A 171 1.80 -8.48 -11.43
C ILE A 171 2.21 -7.08 -11.90
N HIS A 172 2.68 -6.95 -13.12
CA HIS A 172 3.15 -5.68 -13.67
C HIS A 172 1.98 -4.84 -14.19
N PHE A 173 2.02 -3.55 -13.90
CA PHE A 173 1.02 -2.60 -14.39
C PHE A 173 1.10 -2.42 -15.90
N SER A 174 -0.06 -2.20 -16.54
CA SER A 174 -0.10 -1.62 -17.86
C SER A 174 0.55 -0.23 -17.87
N ASP A 175 1.00 0.24 -19.03
CA ASP A 175 1.67 1.52 -19.16
C ASP A 175 0.80 2.67 -18.64
N GLU A 176 -0.50 2.65 -18.93
CA GLU A 176 -1.46 3.64 -18.42
C GLU A 176 -1.47 3.70 -16.89
N ILE A 177 -1.57 2.55 -16.22
CA ILE A 177 -1.62 2.51 -14.76
C ILE A 177 -0.28 2.86 -14.15
N ARG A 178 0.82 2.42 -14.77
CA ARG A 178 2.18 2.78 -14.35
C ARG A 178 2.37 4.29 -14.33
N ASP A 179 1.96 4.97 -15.40
CA ASP A 179 2.08 6.43 -15.51
C ASP A 179 1.21 7.17 -14.49
N ILE A 180 -0.01 6.68 -14.23
CA ILE A 180 -0.87 7.22 -13.17
C ILE A 180 -0.19 7.05 -11.79
N CYS A 181 0.33 5.86 -11.49
CA CYS A 181 1.02 5.60 -10.23
C CYS A 181 2.28 6.47 -10.07
N PHE A 182 3.07 6.60 -11.14
CA PHE A 182 4.26 7.45 -11.15
C PHE A 182 3.91 8.91 -10.87
N ARG A 183 2.92 9.49 -11.57
CA ARG A 183 2.45 10.85 -11.31
C ARG A 183 1.94 11.04 -9.88
N LEU A 184 1.22 10.08 -9.35
CA LEU A 184 0.72 10.14 -7.98
C LEU A 184 1.88 10.20 -6.97
N ILE A 185 2.89 9.37 -7.15
CA ILE A 185 4.08 9.32 -6.28
C ILE A 185 4.87 10.63 -6.40
N THR A 186 5.18 11.07 -7.64
CA THR A 186 6.00 12.27 -7.87
C THR A 186 5.32 13.55 -7.41
N ASN A 187 4.01 13.71 -7.67
CA ASN A 187 3.26 14.87 -7.20
C ASN A 187 3.18 14.91 -5.67
N THR A 188 3.01 13.75 -5.02
CA THR A 188 3.02 13.67 -3.56
C THR A 188 4.40 14.03 -3.01
N ALA A 189 5.47 13.48 -3.59
CA ALA A 189 6.84 13.80 -3.17
C ALA A 189 7.14 15.30 -3.30
N ALA A 190 6.78 15.90 -4.44
CA ALA A 190 6.97 17.34 -4.68
C ALA A 190 6.20 18.20 -3.65
N ALA A 191 4.93 17.86 -3.39
CA ALA A 191 4.12 18.59 -2.43
C ALA A 191 4.70 18.52 -1.00
N GLU A 192 5.18 17.34 -0.58
CA GLU A 192 5.78 17.18 0.74
C GLU A 192 7.16 17.87 0.84
N LEU A 193 7.97 17.85 -0.20
CA LEU A 193 9.23 18.60 -0.23
C LEU A 193 8.97 20.13 -0.15
N ILE A 194 7.98 20.65 -0.87
CA ILE A 194 7.62 22.07 -0.77
C ILE A 194 7.28 22.45 0.68
N LYS A 195 6.50 21.63 1.39
CA LYS A 195 6.18 21.88 2.80
C LYS A 195 7.42 21.94 3.70
N LEU A 196 8.45 21.10 3.42
CA LEU A 196 9.69 21.10 4.19
C LEU A 196 10.50 22.41 4.03
N TYR A 197 10.41 23.04 2.84
CA TYR A 197 11.20 24.24 2.52
C TYR A 197 10.41 25.55 2.61
N THR A 198 9.09 25.47 2.82
CA THR A 198 8.27 26.67 3.00
C THR A 198 8.28 27.07 4.48
N PRO A 199 8.79 28.25 4.85
CA PRO A 199 8.74 28.72 6.23
C PRO A 199 7.28 28.86 6.68
N PRO A 200 7.00 28.62 7.97
CA PRO A 200 5.64 28.80 8.51
C PRO A 200 5.19 30.24 8.26
N SER A 201 3.97 30.39 7.77
CA SER A 201 3.39 31.70 7.51
C SER A 201 3.36 32.54 8.79
N PRO A 202 3.79 33.80 8.80
CA PRO A 202 3.89 34.61 10.02
C PRO A 202 2.53 35.03 10.64
N LEU A 203 1.41 34.52 10.15
CA LEU A 203 0.06 34.96 10.52
C LEU A 203 -0.64 34.10 11.61
N THR A 204 0.09 33.41 12.46
CA THR A 204 -0.54 32.73 13.61
C THR A 204 0.12 33.05 14.95
N GLN A 205 0.54 34.31 15.12
CA GLN A 205 0.67 34.84 16.48
C GLN A 205 -0.67 35.48 16.83
N GLU A 206 -1.62 34.71 17.32
CA GLU A 206 -2.73 35.24 18.06
C GLU A 206 -2.18 36.00 19.27
N SER A 207 -2.38 37.30 19.23
CA SER A 207 -2.13 38.21 20.34
C SER A 207 -3.01 37.79 21.53
N THR A 208 -2.42 37.06 22.47
CA THR A 208 -2.93 37.03 23.83
C THR A 208 -2.59 38.34 24.48
N THR A 209 -3.41 39.35 24.20
CA THR A 209 -3.50 40.53 25.06
C THR A 209 -4.18 40.08 26.35
N SER A 210 -3.38 39.89 27.36
CA SER A 210 -3.83 39.82 28.76
C SER A 210 -4.40 41.21 29.13
N ASP A 211 -5.71 41.38 29.12
CA ASP A 211 -6.39 42.44 29.86
C ASP A 211 -6.31 42.08 31.36
N SER A 212 -5.29 42.61 32.00
CA SER A 212 -5.27 42.81 33.44
C SER A 212 -6.08 44.07 33.72
N GLN A 213 -7.35 43.92 34.04
CA GLN A 213 -8.12 44.95 34.72
C GLN A 213 -7.84 44.82 36.22
N ASP A 214 -6.98 45.71 36.71
CA ASP A 214 -7.00 46.21 38.08
C ASP A 214 -8.30 46.98 38.30
N ASP A 215 -9.13 46.56 39.23
CA ASP A 215 -10.15 47.39 39.85
C ASP A 215 -10.04 47.27 41.36
N LEU A 216 -9.95 48.43 41.95
CA LEU A 216 -9.95 48.89 43.32
C LEU A 216 -11.03 48.27 44.22
#